data_db4e7e034e210dcf8de5846c58957f99
#
_entry.id   db4e7e034e210dcf8de5846c58957f99
#
_cell.length_a   1.000
_cell.length_b   1.000
_cell.length_c   1.000
_cell.angle_alpha   90.00
_cell.angle_beta   90.00
_cell.angle_gamma   90.00
#
_symmetry.space_group_name_H-M   'P 1'
#
loop_
_entity.id
_entity.type
_entity.pdbx_description
1 polymer ?
#
loop_
_entity_poly.entity_id
_entity_poly.type
_entity_poly.pdbx_seq_one_letter_code
_entity_poly.pdbx_strand_id
1 'polypeptide(L)'
;MSSQVTPQHAEELSTGARQLGVELSEAQHAQLLAYLALLIKWNKAYNLTAVRNPDEMVSRHLLDSLSVMPFIHSERWLDVGSGGGMPGIPLAILHLDKHVTVLDSNGKKTRFLTQVKLELKLDNLTVIHKRVEEFQPELPFTGIVSRAFSSMENFTNWTRHLGDAQTQWLAMKGLHPADELVALPADFRVDSEQALTVPGCQGQRHLLILRRTA
;
A
#
# COMPACT_ATOMS: atom_id res chain seq x y z
N MET A 1 0.88 -9.90 25.79
CA MET A 1 0.55 -9.77 24.35
C MET A 1 1.58 -10.54 23.56
N SER A 2 1.14 -11.47 22.72
CA SER A 2 2.03 -12.28 21.88
C SER A 2 2.85 -11.36 20.96
N SER A 3 4.14 -11.56 20.90
CA SER A 3 5.02 -10.81 19.99
C SER A 3 5.30 -11.59 18.70
N GLN A 4 4.48 -12.58 18.41
CA GLN A 4 4.64 -13.51 17.29
C GLN A 4 3.30 -13.66 16.56
N VAL A 5 3.38 -14.03 15.30
CA VAL A 5 2.21 -14.44 14.51
C VAL A 5 1.63 -15.73 15.09
N THR A 6 0.32 -15.77 15.23
CA THR A 6 -0.42 -16.88 15.84
C THR A 6 -1.31 -17.58 14.81
N PRO A 7 -1.81 -18.80 15.06
CA PRO A 7 -2.81 -19.44 14.21
C PRO A 7 -4.07 -18.59 13.99
N GLN A 8 -4.48 -17.79 15.00
CA GLN A 8 -5.60 -16.86 14.89
C GLN A 8 -5.35 -15.78 13.81
N HIS A 9 -4.14 -15.22 13.72
CA HIS A 9 -3.78 -14.27 12.66
C HIS A 9 -3.88 -14.92 11.26
N ALA A 10 -3.48 -16.19 11.14
CA ALA A 10 -3.56 -16.93 9.89
C ALA A 10 -5.02 -17.17 9.46
N GLU A 11 -5.90 -17.53 10.41
CA GLU A 11 -7.31 -17.71 10.17
C GLU A 11 -8.02 -16.40 9.81
N GLU A 12 -7.72 -15.32 10.54
CA GLU A 12 -8.24 -13.99 10.27
C GLU A 12 -7.85 -13.51 8.86
N LEU A 13 -6.57 -13.68 8.47
CA LEU A 13 -6.10 -13.33 7.13
C LEU A 13 -6.85 -14.12 6.05
N SER A 14 -6.96 -15.44 6.20
CA SER A 14 -7.64 -16.31 5.23
C SER A 14 -9.12 -15.96 5.08
N THR A 15 -9.79 -15.75 6.19
CA THR A 15 -11.23 -15.44 6.21
C THR A 15 -11.48 -14.05 5.66
N GLY A 16 -10.69 -13.05 6.09
CA GLY A 16 -10.81 -11.68 5.63
C GLY A 16 -10.50 -11.52 4.14
N ALA A 17 -9.46 -12.19 3.63
CA ALA A 17 -9.14 -12.18 2.20
C ALA A 17 -10.30 -12.71 1.35
N ARG A 18 -10.90 -13.84 1.74
CA ARG A 18 -12.09 -14.39 1.06
C ARG A 18 -13.28 -13.43 1.08
N GLN A 19 -13.50 -12.72 2.20
CA GLN A 19 -14.56 -11.71 2.30
C GLN A 19 -14.31 -10.51 1.36
N LEU A 20 -13.07 -10.21 1.09
CA LEU A 20 -12.66 -9.17 0.11
C LEU A 20 -12.69 -9.69 -1.34
N GLY A 21 -13.01 -10.95 -1.58
CA GLY A 21 -12.95 -11.58 -2.91
C GLY A 21 -11.49 -11.80 -3.41
N VAL A 22 -10.54 -11.81 -2.49
CA VAL A 22 -9.11 -12.05 -2.80
C VAL A 22 -8.77 -13.49 -2.45
N GLU A 23 -8.49 -14.30 -3.47
CA GLU A 23 -8.02 -15.68 -3.29
C GLU A 23 -6.50 -15.67 -3.08
N LEU A 24 -6.05 -16.24 -1.97
CA LEU A 24 -4.63 -16.40 -1.66
C LEU A 24 -4.19 -17.83 -1.90
N SER A 25 -3.11 -18.01 -2.65
CA SER A 25 -2.39 -19.28 -2.66
C SER A 25 -1.74 -19.55 -1.30
N GLU A 26 -1.41 -20.80 -0.99
CA GLU A 26 -0.68 -21.15 0.24
C GLU A 26 0.65 -20.37 0.37
N ALA A 27 1.35 -20.19 -0.74
CA ALA A 27 2.59 -19.42 -0.77
C ALA A 27 2.39 -17.93 -0.43
N GLN A 28 1.38 -17.29 -1.04
CA GLN A 28 1.04 -15.89 -0.77
C GLN A 28 0.58 -15.70 0.67
N HIS A 29 -0.25 -16.61 1.17
CA HIS A 29 -0.69 -16.59 2.56
C HIS A 29 0.50 -16.68 3.52
N ALA A 30 1.42 -17.63 3.30
CA ALA A 30 2.63 -17.79 4.10
C ALA A 30 3.54 -16.56 4.03
N GLN A 31 3.72 -15.95 2.85
CA GLN A 31 4.52 -14.74 2.68
C GLN A 31 3.90 -13.52 3.40
N LEU A 32 2.57 -13.36 3.35
CA LEU A 32 1.89 -12.28 4.10
C LEU A 32 2.06 -12.44 5.61
N LEU A 33 1.99 -13.66 6.14
CA LEU A 33 2.24 -13.93 7.56
C LEU A 33 3.72 -13.72 7.94
N ALA A 34 4.65 -14.09 7.07
CA ALA A 34 6.07 -13.83 7.27
C ALA A 34 6.36 -12.30 7.26
N TYR A 35 5.73 -11.55 6.35
CA TYR A 35 5.79 -10.09 6.36
C TYR A 35 5.23 -9.50 7.66
N LEU A 36 4.08 -9.98 8.13
CA LEU A 36 3.50 -9.56 9.40
C LEU A 36 4.47 -9.81 10.57
N ALA A 37 5.12 -10.97 10.62
CA ALA A 37 6.10 -11.30 11.65
C ALA A 37 7.28 -10.31 11.65
N LEU A 38 7.81 -9.98 10.47
CA LEU A 38 8.85 -8.96 10.31
C LEU A 38 8.38 -7.59 10.78
N LEU A 39 7.18 -7.18 10.38
CA LEU A 39 6.59 -5.90 10.77
C LEU A 39 6.45 -5.79 12.30
N ILE A 40 5.91 -6.81 12.95
CA ILE A 40 5.79 -6.87 14.42
C ILE A 40 7.16 -6.73 15.08
N LYS A 41 8.15 -7.50 14.61
CA LYS A 41 9.52 -7.49 15.14
C LYS A 41 10.16 -6.11 15.03
N TRP A 42 10.13 -5.52 13.82
CA TRP A 42 10.79 -4.26 13.56
C TRP A 42 10.06 -3.05 14.13
N ASN A 43 8.73 -3.11 14.22
CA ASN A 43 7.93 -2.01 14.78
C ASN A 43 8.27 -1.71 16.25
N LYS A 44 8.72 -2.73 17.01
CA LYS A 44 9.17 -2.54 18.41
C LYS A 44 10.36 -1.59 18.53
N ALA A 45 11.27 -1.63 17.56
CA ALA A 45 12.51 -0.85 17.58
C ALA A 45 12.42 0.46 16.77
N TYR A 46 11.64 0.47 15.70
CA TYR A 46 11.72 1.55 14.70
C TYR A 46 10.44 2.36 14.50
N ASN A 47 9.33 2.00 15.16
CA ASN A 47 8.05 2.70 15.02
C ASN A 47 7.61 2.83 13.55
N LEU A 48 7.57 1.72 12.83
CA LEU A 48 7.19 1.68 11.42
C LEU A 48 5.71 2.00 11.20
N THR A 49 4.87 1.68 12.17
CA THR A 49 3.43 1.95 12.20
C THR A 49 2.96 2.36 13.59
N ALA A 50 1.89 3.16 13.64
CA ALA A 50 1.24 3.55 14.89
C ALA A 50 0.45 2.41 15.55
N VAL A 51 0.09 1.36 14.79
CA VAL A 51 -0.59 0.17 15.33
C VAL A 51 0.40 -0.64 16.14
N ARG A 52 0.15 -0.75 17.44
CA ARG A 52 1.05 -1.43 18.39
C ARG A 52 0.60 -2.85 18.72
N ASN A 53 -0.70 -3.09 18.67
CA ASN A 53 -1.28 -4.39 18.95
C ASN A 53 -1.15 -5.30 17.71
N PRO A 54 -0.43 -6.43 17.78
CA PRO A 54 -0.33 -7.37 16.66
C PRO A 54 -1.67 -7.91 16.19
N ASP A 55 -2.64 -8.08 17.10
CA ASP A 55 -3.97 -8.60 16.78
C ASP A 55 -4.78 -7.66 15.88
N GLU A 56 -4.43 -6.36 15.86
CA GLU A 56 -5.05 -5.38 14.96
C GLU A 56 -4.30 -5.25 13.61
N MET A 57 -3.08 -5.80 13.50
CA MET A 57 -2.28 -5.60 12.29
C MET A 57 -2.79 -6.40 11.09
N VAL A 58 -3.45 -7.54 11.31
CA VAL A 58 -4.05 -8.29 10.20
C VAL A 58 -5.11 -7.44 9.52
N SER A 59 -6.10 -6.96 10.26
CA SER A 59 -7.19 -6.16 9.70
C SER A 59 -6.71 -4.79 9.20
N ARG A 60 -5.98 -4.02 10.04
CA ARG A 60 -5.61 -2.63 9.75
C ARG A 60 -4.43 -2.48 8.76
N HIS A 61 -3.71 -3.54 8.49
CA HIS A 61 -2.56 -3.52 7.58
C HIS A 61 -2.72 -4.48 6.42
N LEU A 62 -2.85 -5.79 6.69
CA LEU A 62 -2.93 -6.76 5.60
C LEU A 62 -4.25 -6.66 4.84
N LEU A 63 -5.38 -6.81 5.53
CA LEU A 63 -6.70 -6.76 4.87
C LEU A 63 -7.01 -5.38 4.30
N ASP A 64 -6.61 -4.30 4.97
CA ASP A 64 -6.70 -2.94 4.44
C ASP A 64 -5.92 -2.81 3.12
N SER A 65 -4.70 -3.37 3.04
CA SER A 65 -3.92 -3.41 1.80
C SER A 65 -4.54 -4.34 0.74
N LEU A 66 -5.11 -5.48 1.14
CA LEU A 66 -5.77 -6.41 0.21
C LEU A 66 -7.06 -5.82 -0.38
N SER A 67 -7.73 -4.91 0.31
CA SER A 67 -8.98 -4.31 -0.15
C SER A 67 -8.85 -3.53 -1.46
N VAL A 68 -7.65 -3.11 -1.83
CA VAL A 68 -7.39 -2.39 -3.10
C VAL A 68 -6.92 -3.28 -4.23
N MET A 69 -6.63 -4.57 -3.98
CA MET A 69 -6.13 -5.49 -5.01
C MET A 69 -7.06 -5.64 -6.22
N PRO A 70 -8.40 -5.63 -6.09
CA PRO A 70 -9.29 -5.66 -7.25
C PRO A 70 -9.15 -4.48 -8.22
N PHE A 71 -8.47 -3.41 -7.80
CA PHE A 71 -8.27 -2.20 -8.62
C PHE A 71 -6.84 -2.11 -9.21
N ILE A 72 -6.00 -3.12 -8.96
CA ILE A 72 -4.60 -3.18 -9.41
C ILE A 72 -4.52 -3.85 -10.78
N HIS A 73 -4.68 -3.06 -11.84
CA HIS A 73 -4.69 -3.56 -13.22
C HIS A 73 -3.39 -3.26 -13.99
N SER A 74 -2.67 -2.21 -13.60
CA SER A 74 -1.45 -1.76 -14.27
C SER A 74 -0.25 -2.68 -13.99
N GLU A 75 0.82 -2.55 -14.79
CA GLU A 75 2.00 -3.41 -14.68
C GLU A 75 3.10 -2.83 -13.78
N ARG A 76 3.28 -1.51 -13.77
CA ARG A 76 4.34 -0.81 -13.04
C ARG A 76 3.75 0.07 -11.96
N TRP A 77 3.90 -0.33 -10.72
CA TRP A 77 3.33 0.34 -9.56
C TRP A 77 4.38 1.06 -8.72
N LEU A 78 3.99 2.23 -8.24
CA LEU A 78 4.72 2.98 -7.23
C LEU A 78 3.85 3.14 -5.98
N ASP A 79 4.33 2.67 -4.83
CA ASP A 79 3.76 2.97 -3.52
C ASP A 79 4.54 4.13 -2.90
N VAL A 80 3.90 5.29 -2.80
CA VAL A 80 4.53 6.54 -2.33
C VAL A 80 4.31 6.75 -0.85
N GLY A 81 5.41 6.95 -0.13
CA GLY A 81 5.36 7.04 1.33
C GLY A 81 4.99 5.71 1.96
N SER A 82 5.57 4.63 1.44
CA SER A 82 5.21 3.23 1.77
C SER A 82 5.26 2.91 3.26
N GLY A 83 6.04 3.63 4.05
CA GLY A 83 6.14 3.42 5.50
C GLY A 83 6.60 2.01 5.84
N GLY A 84 5.69 1.25 6.45
CA GLY A 84 5.88 -0.18 6.72
C GLY A 84 5.68 -1.08 5.49
N GLY A 85 5.49 -0.52 4.29
CA GLY A 85 5.34 -1.28 3.04
C GLY A 85 3.89 -1.54 2.63
N MET A 86 2.98 -0.65 2.97
CA MET A 86 1.55 -0.86 2.75
C MET A 86 0.94 0.21 1.85
N PRO A 87 0.34 -0.15 0.72
CA PRO A 87 0.01 -1.51 0.28
C PRO A 87 1.09 -2.20 -0.58
N GLY A 88 2.26 -1.58 -0.81
CA GLY A 88 3.27 -2.03 -1.77
C GLY A 88 3.80 -3.44 -1.57
N ILE A 89 4.09 -3.88 -0.32
CA ILE A 89 4.55 -5.25 -0.04
C ILE A 89 3.45 -6.29 -0.32
N PRO A 90 2.21 -6.17 0.21
CA PRO A 90 1.10 -7.04 -0.18
C PRO A 90 0.87 -7.09 -1.69
N LEU A 91 1.00 -5.95 -2.38
CA LEU A 91 0.87 -5.88 -3.83
C LEU A 91 1.96 -6.72 -4.53
N ALA A 92 3.21 -6.59 -4.11
CA ALA A 92 4.32 -7.37 -4.67
C ALA A 92 4.18 -8.88 -4.41
N ILE A 93 3.63 -9.27 -3.26
CA ILE A 93 3.37 -10.68 -2.92
C ILE A 93 2.27 -11.27 -3.80
N LEU A 94 1.19 -10.53 -4.05
CA LEU A 94 0.03 -11.03 -4.79
C LEU A 94 0.24 -11.03 -6.31
N HIS A 95 1.00 -10.08 -6.82
CA HIS A 95 1.14 -9.83 -8.25
C HIS A 95 2.59 -9.98 -8.69
N LEU A 96 3.06 -11.24 -8.80
CA LEU A 96 4.43 -11.55 -9.22
C LEU A 96 4.73 -11.14 -10.67
N ASP A 97 3.69 -10.95 -11.47
CA ASP A 97 3.74 -10.47 -12.86
C ASP A 97 3.92 -8.95 -12.97
N LYS A 98 3.77 -8.22 -11.87
CA LYS A 98 3.86 -6.76 -11.83
C LYS A 98 5.15 -6.29 -11.20
N HIS A 99 5.67 -5.16 -11.65
CA HIS A 99 6.82 -4.51 -11.02
C HIS A 99 6.35 -3.48 -10.00
N VAL A 100 6.76 -3.65 -8.75
CA VAL A 100 6.38 -2.78 -7.64
C VAL A 100 7.59 -2.01 -7.13
N THR A 101 7.48 -0.69 -7.06
CA THR A 101 8.46 0.17 -6.42
C THR A 101 7.84 0.73 -5.13
N VAL A 102 8.54 0.60 -4.02
CA VAL A 102 8.18 1.21 -2.74
C VAL A 102 9.15 2.35 -2.44
N LEU A 103 8.62 3.54 -2.17
CA LEU A 103 9.41 4.74 -1.95
C LEU A 103 9.08 5.37 -0.60
N ASP A 104 10.11 5.65 0.19
CA ASP A 104 9.98 6.43 1.43
C ASP A 104 11.24 7.27 1.65
N SER A 105 11.09 8.45 2.23
CA SER A 105 12.22 9.34 2.57
C SER A 105 12.89 8.99 3.90
N ASN A 106 12.32 8.07 4.68
CA ASN A 106 12.84 7.66 5.98
C ASN A 106 13.73 6.41 5.83
N GLY A 107 15.04 6.58 6.07
CA GLY A 107 16.02 5.49 5.95
C GLY A 107 15.79 4.30 6.88
N LYS A 108 15.11 4.46 8.02
CA LYS A 108 14.74 3.32 8.89
C LYS A 108 13.66 2.47 8.23
N LYS A 109 12.68 3.12 7.58
CA LYS A 109 11.61 2.44 6.87
C LYS A 109 12.14 1.72 5.62
N THR A 110 12.98 2.37 4.83
CA THR A 110 13.56 1.74 3.62
C THR A 110 14.49 0.58 3.95
N ARG A 111 15.24 0.62 5.06
CA ARG A 111 15.99 -0.55 5.54
C ARG A 111 15.07 -1.73 5.87
N PHE A 112 13.95 -1.47 6.52
CA PHE A 112 12.94 -2.50 6.78
C PHE A 112 12.41 -3.09 5.48
N LEU A 113 12.02 -2.24 4.51
CA LEU A 113 11.52 -2.69 3.21
C LEU A 113 12.56 -3.54 2.45
N THR A 114 13.84 -3.15 2.51
CA THR A 114 14.93 -3.94 1.93
C THR A 114 15.07 -5.30 2.62
N GLN A 115 14.95 -5.34 3.94
CA GLN A 115 14.97 -6.61 4.68
C GLN A 115 13.81 -7.52 4.29
N VAL A 116 12.59 -6.97 4.18
CA VAL A 116 11.42 -7.71 3.70
C VAL A 116 11.64 -8.27 2.30
N LYS A 117 12.12 -7.43 1.35
CA LYS A 117 12.45 -7.86 -0.01
C LYS A 117 13.38 -9.09 -0.01
N LEU A 118 14.45 -9.04 0.78
CA LEU A 118 15.45 -10.10 0.84
C LEU A 118 14.91 -11.38 1.48
N GLU A 119 14.23 -11.27 2.63
CA GLU A 119 13.71 -12.43 3.35
C GLU A 119 12.58 -13.14 2.61
N LEU A 120 11.69 -12.37 1.96
CA LEU A 120 10.57 -12.94 1.21
C LEU A 120 10.90 -13.21 -0.26
N LYS A 121 12.13 -12.91 -0.70
CA LYS A 121 12.61 -13.10 -2.09
C LYS A 121 11.69 -12.45 -3.11
N LEU A 122 11.33 -11.18 -2.90
CA LEU A 122 10.45 -10.42 -3.79
C LEU A 122 11.28 -9.81 -4.93
N ASP A 123 11.54 -10.58 -5.97
CA ASP A 123 12.37 -10.14 -7.11
C ASP A 123 11.71 -9.02 -7.91
N ASN A 124 10.37 -8.96 -7.90
CA ASN A 124 9.55 -7.93 -8.53
C ASN A 124 9.43 -6.62 -7.72
N LEU A 125 10.11 -6.52 -6.57
CA LEU A 125 10.07 -5.34 -5.69
C LEU A 125 11.35 -4.51 -5.83
N THR A 126 11.20 -3.20 -6.00
CA THR A 126 12.31 -2.22 -5.91
C THR A 126 12.08 -1.30 -4.70
N VAL A 127 13.11 -1.08 -3.90
CA VAL A 127 13.06 -0.18 -2.74
C VAL A 127 13.86 1.08 -3.04
N ILE A 128 13.23 2.25 -2.91
CA ILE A 128 13.84 3.56 -3.17
C ILE A 128 13.84 4.40 -1.89
N HIS A 129 15.03 4.88 -1.50
CA HIS A 129 15.20 5.84 -0.41
C HIS A 129 15.45 7.23 -0.97
N LYS A 130 14.37 7.96 -1.21
CA LYS A 130 14.41 9.36 -1.70
C LYS A 130 13.16 10.12 -1.25
N ARG A 131 13.21 11.44 -1.30
CA ARG A 131 12.00 12.26 -1.35
C ARG A 131 11.33 12.07 -2.70
N VAL A 132 9.99 12.08 -2.71
CA VAL A 132 9.21 11.83 -3.94
C VAL A 132 9.52 12.87 -5.01
N GLU A 133 9.73 14.12 -4.62
CA GLU A 133 10.02 15.24 -5.51
C GLU A 133 11.40 15.12 -6.20
N GLU A 134 12.31 14.36 -5.59
CA GLU A 134 13.69 14.14 -6.10
C GLU A 134 13.82 12.84 -6.91
N PHE A 135 12.77 12.01 -6.92
CA PHE A 135 12.81 10.74 -7.60
C PHE A 135 12.47 10.91 -9.08
N GLN A 136 13.40 10.51 -9.96
CA GLN A 136 13.25 10.55 -11.42
C GLN A 136 13.39 9.12 -11.94
N PRO A 137 12.29 8.44 -12.24
CA PRO A 137 12.32 7.11 -12.84
C PRO A 137 12.68 7.20 -14.33
N GLU A 138 13.28 6.15 -14.87
CA GLU A 138 13.59 6.06 -16.30
C GLU A 138 12.33 6.00 -17.19
N LEU A 139 11.27 5.39 -16.67
CA LEU A 139 9.98 5.27 -17.34
C LEU A 139 8.86 5.65 -16.38
N PRO A 140 7.77 6.26 -16.87
CA PRO A 140 6.64 6.60 -16.02
C PRO A 140 6.00 5.34 -15.40
N PHE A 141 5.45 5.48 -14.21
CA PHE A 141 4.62 4.44 -13.59
C PHE A 141 3.24 4.42 -14.22
N THR A 142 2.69 3.23 -14.39
CA THR A 142 1.32 3.04 -14.91
C THR A 142 0.28 3.03 -13.79
N GLY A 143 0.72 2.84 -12.54
CA GLY A 143 -0.08 2.99 -11.34
C GLY A 143 0.73 3.60 -10.19
N ILE A 144 0.13 4.55 -9.48
CA ILE A 144 0.70 5.18 -8.29
C ILE A 144 -0.32 5.04 -7.16
N VAL A 145 0.08 4.41 -6.07
CA VAL A 145 -0.78 4.21 -4.91
C VAL A 145 -0.17 4.87 -3.68
N SER A 146 -1.01 5.36 -2.79
CA SER A 146 -0.57 5.81 -1.48
C SER A 146 -1.64 5.60 -0.42
N ARG A 147 -1.17 5.27 0.79
CA ARG A 147 -1.99 5.16 1.99
C ARG A 147 -1.54 6.19 3.02
N ALA A 148 -2.50 6.95 3.55
CA ALA A 148 -2.23 7.98 4.57
C ALA A 148 -1.16 9.02 4.16
N PHE A 149 -1.07 9.30 2.87
CA PHE A 149 -0.34 10.44 2.36
C PHE A 149 -1.06 11.75 2.75
N SER A 150 -0.39 12.89 2.62
CA SER A 150 -0.96 14.17 3.05
C SER A 150 -2.31 14.51 2.36
N SER A 151 -2.55 15.68 1.86
CA SER A 151 -3.77 16.01 1.09
C SER A 151 -3.76 15.43 -0.32
N MET A 152 -4.94 15.37 -0.96
CA MET A 152 -5.07 14.98 -2.37
C MET A 152 -4.27 15.92 -3.28
N GLU A 153 -4.28 17.21 -2.99
CA GLU A 153 -3.47 18.22 -3.68
C GLU A 153 -1.97 17.89 -3.62
N ASN A 154 -1.44 17.60 -2.43
CA ASN A 154 -0.03 17.25 -2.28
C ASN A 154 0.29 15.91 -2.95
N PHE A 155 -0.57 14.91 -2.81
CA PHE A 155 -0.38 13.63 -3.47
C PHE A 155 -0.22 13.78 -4.97
N THR A 156 -1.13 14.51 -5.62
CA THR A 156 -1.08 14.73 -7.07
C THR A 156 0.08 15.63 -7.48
N ASN A 157 0.32 16.75 -6.77
CA ASN A 157 1.38 17.69 -7.10
C ASN A 157 2.78 17.06 -7.00
N TRP A 158 3.02 16.27 -5.96
CA TRP A 158 4.34 15.67 -5.73
C TRP A 158 4.61 14.43 -6.59
N THR A 159 3.57 13.80 -7.13
CA THR A 159 3.71 12.57 -7.93
C THR A 159 3.44 12.75 -9.42
N ARG A 160 2.97 13.92 -9.86
CA ARG A 160 2.58 14.14 -11.27
C ARG A 160 3.70 13.86 -12.28
N HIS A 161 4.95 14.11 -11.92
CA HIS A 161 6.11 13.89 -12.78
C HIS A 161 6.51 12.40 -12.88
N LEU A 162 5.94 11.54 -12.05
CA LEU A 162 6.22 10.10 -12.00
C LEU A 162 5.30 9.27 -12.88
N GLY A 163 4.24 9.88 -13.43
CA GLY A 163 3.28 9.25 -14.30
C GLY A 163 2.96 10.09 -15.53
N ASP A 164 2.13 9.54 -16.39
CA ASP A 164 1.65 10.16 -17.63
C ASP A 164 0.12 10.14 -17.73
N ALA A 165 -0.46 10.41 -18.92
CA ALA A 165 -1.90 10.44 -19.13
C ALA A 165 -2.57 9.06 -18.93
N GLN A 166 -1.82 7.94 -19.01
CA GLN A 166 -2.34 6.59 -18.83
C GLN A 166 -2.26 6.13 -17.36
N THR A 167 -1.52 6.85 -16.52
CA THR A 167 -1.31 6.49 -15.12
C THR A 167 -2.61 6.59 -14.32
N GLN A 168 -2.83 5.62 -13.44
CA GLN A 168 -3.85 5.67 -12.39
C GLN A 168 -3.20 6.09 -11.07
N TRP A 169 -3.81 7.07 -10.38
CA TRP A 169 -3.45 7.43 -9.01
C TRP A 169 -4.50 6.89 -8.05
N LEU A 170 -4.11 6.04 -7.13
CA LEU A 170 -4.95 5.38 -6.14
C LEU A 170 -4.68 5.99 -4.76
N ALA A 171 -5.61 6.77 -4.24
CA ALA A 171 -5.52 7.34 -2.89
C ALA A 171 -6.40 6.57 -1.91
N MET A 172 -5.76 5.88 -0.95
CA MET A 172 -6.45 5.20 0.14
C MET A 172 -6.70 6.19 1.28
N LYS A 173 -7.97 6.44 1.60
CA LYS A 173 -8.41 7.38 2.64
C LYS A 173 -9.27 6.69 3.68
N GLY A 174 -9.18 7.15 4.95
CA GLY A 174 -10.06 6.68 6.02
C GLY A 174 -11.45 7.28 5.88
N LEU A 175 -11.54 8.61 5.95
CA LEU A 175 -12.79 9.33 5.71
C LEU A 175 -12.84 9.80 4.25
N HIS A 176 -14.06 10.00 3.75
CA HIS A 176 -14.26 10.61 2.44
C HIS A 176 -13.66 12.03 2.43
N PRO A 177 -12.71 12.32 1.51
CA PRO A 177 -11.97 13.58 1.53
C PRO A 177 -12.69 14.71 0.76
N ALA A 178 -13.98 14.96 1.04
CA ALA A 178 -14.79 15.94 0.31
C ALA A 178 -14.12 17.32 0.20
N ASP A 179 -13.57 17.82 1.32
CA ASP A 179 -12.89 19.11 1.36
C ASP A 179 -11.58 19.12 0.56
N GLU A 180 -10.86 17.99 0.54
CA GLU A 180 -9.61 17.87 -0.22
C GLU A 180 -9.86 17.79 -1.73
N LEU A 181 -11.02 17.30 -2.17
CA LEU A 181 -11.39 17.21 -3.59
C LEU A 181 -11.62 18.59 -4.21
N VAL A 182 -12.02 19.57 -3.41
CA VAL A 182 -12.18 20.96 -3.88
C VAL A 182 -10.82 21.56 -4.28
N ALA A 183 -9.74 21.14 -3.62
CA ALA A 183 -8.38 21.60 -3.89
C ALA A 183 -7.62 20.70 -4.90
N LEU A 184 -8.31 19.77 -5.55
CA LEU A 184 -7.68 18.92 -6.57
C LEU A 184 -7.21 19.79 -7.75
N PRO A 185 -5.94 19.66 -8.20
CA PRO A 185 -5.43 20.42 -9.33
C PRO A 185 -6.28 20.20 -10.60
N ALA A 186 -6.46 21.24 -11.41
CA ALA A 186 -7.33 21.21 -12.59
C ALA A 186 -6.92 20.21 -13.69
N ASP A 187 -5.65 19.79 -13.67
CA ASP A 187 -5.12 18.72 -14.53
C ASP A 187 -5.34 17.30 -13.99
N PHE A 188 -6.09 17.16 -12.88
CA PHE A 188 -6.54 15.87 -12.35
C PHE A 188 -8.06 15.84 -12.21
N ARG A 189 -8.60 14.66 -12.34
CA ARG A 189 -10.02 14.37 -12.10
C ARG A 189 -10.18 13.09 -11.29
N VAL A 190 -11.27 12.98 -10.56
CA VAL A 190 -11.72 11.71 -9.98
C VAL A 190 -12.35 10.88 -11.09
N ASP A 191 -11.78 9.73 -11.38
CA ASP A 191 -12.27 8.77 -12.37
C ASP A 191 -13.31 7.84 -11.74
N SER A 192 -13.02 7.38 -10.52
CA SER A 192 -14.00 6.65 -9.71
C SER A 192 -13.70 6.76 -8.22
N GLU A 193 -14.72 6.47 -7.43
CA GLU A 193 -14.66 6.43 -5.98
C GLU A 193 -15.33 5.15 -5.47
N GLN A 194 -14.69 4.50 -4.52
CA GLN A 194 -15.15 3.25 -3.94
C GLN A 194 -15.13 3.33 -2.42
N ALA A 195 -16.27 3.07 -1.78
CA ALA A 195 -16.32 2.77 -0.36
C ALA A 195 -15.83 1.32 -0.16
N LEU A 196 -14.81 1.13 0.68
CA LEU A 196 -14.24 -0.19 0.93
C LEU A 196 -14.70 -0.69 2.31
N THR A 197 -15.14 -1.95 2.35
CA THR A 197 -15.43 -2.64 3.61
C THR A 197 -14.27 -3.58 3.92
N VAL A 198 -13.49 -3.23 4.95
CA VAL A 198 -12.34 -4.03 5.36
C VAL A 198 -12.71 -4.88 6.57
N PRO A 199 -12.68 -6.23 6.46
CA PRO A 199 -13.02 -7.12 7.57
C PRO A 199 -12.18 -6.82 8.82
N GLY A 200 -12.82 -6.78 9.98
CA GLY A 200 -12.15 -6.49 11.26
C GLY A 200 -11.74 -5.03 11.48
N CYS A 201 -11.86 -4.16 10.48
CA CYS A 201 -11.61 -2.74 10.64
C CYS A 201 -12.87 -1.96 11.02
N GLN A 202 -12.77 -1.16 12.07
CA GLN A 202 -13.78 -0.15 12.38
C GLN A 202 -13.48 1.15 11.61
N GLY A 203 -14.53 1.85 11.18
CA GLY A 203 -14.42 3.10 10.46
C GLY A 203 -14.47 2.95 8.95
N GLN A 204 -14.69 4.08 8.29
CA GLN A 204 -14.82 4.14 6.84
C GLN A 204 -13.47 3.94 6.14
N ARG A 205 -13.54 3.43 4.92
CA ARG A 205 -12.41 3.34 3.99
C ARG A 205 -12.90 3.72 2.61
N HIS A 206 -12.14 4.57 1.96
CA HIS A 206 -12.42 5.04 0.59
C HIS A 206 -11.18 4.86 -0.27
N LEU A 207 -11.39 4.43 -1.49
CA LEU A 207 -10.41 4.44 -2.54
C LEU A 207 -10.84 5.45 -3.60
N LEU A 208 -10.03 6.46 -3.83
CA LEU A 208 -10.22 7.39 -4.94
C LEU A 208 -9.24 7.02 -6.05
N ILE A 209 -9.78 6.83 -7.24
CA ILE A 209 -8.99 6.59 -8.44
C ILE A 209 -9.00 7.89 -9.25
N LEU A 210 -7.80 8.45 -9.44
CA LEU A 210 -7.62 9.69 -10.17
C LEU A 210 -6.92 9.42 -11.50
N ARG A 211 -7.17 10.31 -12.46
CA ARG A 211 -6.43 10.39 -13.72
C ARG A 211 -6.08 11.83 -14.04
N ARG A 212 -5.05 12.01 -14.84
CA ARG A 212 -4.78 13.32 -15.43
C ARG A 212 -5.78 13.59 -16.55
N THR A 213 -6.24 14.82 -16.61
CA THR A 213 -6.94 15.34 -17.79
C THR A 213 -5.91 15.58 -18.88
N ALA A 214 -6.20 15.14 -20.10
CA ALA A 214 -5.31 15.31 -21.24
C ALA A 214 -5.11 16.81 -21.56
#